data_1cd1056d2dba5b2cfa766aecefe782d9
#
_entry.id   1cd1056d2dba5b2cfa766aecefe782d9
#
_cell.length_a   1.000
_cell.length_b   1.000
_cell.length_c   1.000
_cell.angle_alpha   90.00
_cell.angle_beta   90.00
_cell.angle_gamma   90.00
#
_symmetry.space_group_name_H-M   'P 1'
#
loop_
_entity.id
_entity.type
_entity.pdbx_description
1 polymer ?
#
loop_
_entity_poly.entity_id
_entity_poly.type
_entity_poly.pdbx_seq_one_letter_code
_entity_poly.pdbx_strand_id
1 'polypeptide(L)'
;MDKELLKKLTDEGIELLKNLIRTPSVSRNEDKTAELIFNYLKDHGVADVRRHLNNVWAISKDFDANKPTILFNSHHDTVLPAKTYTRDPFSPDVEDGVLYGLGSNDAGGPAINLLTNFLYFYGRQLPYNLIVAITAEEENSGENGVMSILDKLPPIEFAVVGEPTCMEISVAEKGILVLDCTAHGKTGHAARNTGINAIYKALDDINWLRNYKFEKSSPWLGDVKCTVTGVNAGTLHNVIPAECTFMVDVRITEKYTHQEVLDIIRQNIPNKDTEVKPRSFKLKSSHIDENHPFIKLAAAKGFKLFGSPTTSDRAVMPYASLKMGPGDSNRSHTADEYILLSEIREGVEKTVELFEEFFGR
;
A
#
# COMPACT_ATOMS: atom_id res chain seq x y z
N MET A 1 -6.16 21.69 -20.84
CA MET A 1 -7.03 21.34 -19.69
C MET A 1 -8.35 22.10 -19.74
N ASP A 2 -9.48 21.41 -19.65
CA ASP A 2 -10.81 21.99 -19.49
C ASP A 2 -11.10 22.21 -18.00
N LYS A 3 -10.93 23.46 -17.54
CA LYS A 3 -11.02 23.81 -16.11
C LYS A 3 -12.43 23.74 -15.56
N GLU A 4 -13.45 23.99 -16.38
CA GLU A 4 -14.85 23.96 -15.95
C GLU A 4 -15.31 22.52 -15.72
N LEU A 5 -15.03 21.64 -16.69
CA LEU A 5 -15.29 20.20 -16.55
C LEU A 5 -14.53 19.63 -15.33
N LEU A 6 -13.25 19.96 -15.20
CA LEU A 6 -12.42 19.44 -14.11
C LEU A 6 -12.95 19.87 -12.74
N LYS A 7 -13.33 21.16 -12.61
CA LYS A 7 -13.92 21.68 -11.38
C LYS A 7 -15.22 20.95 -11.04
N LYS A 8 -16.10 20.76 -12.03
CA LYS A 8 -17.37 20.03 -11.85
C LYS A 8 -17.12 18.60 -11.35
N LEU A 9 -16.26 17.83 -12.05
CA LEU A 9 -15.95 16.45 -11.68
C LEU A 9 -15.30 16.36 -10.30
N THR A 10 -14.45 17.33 -9.94
CA THR A 10 -13.82 17.38 -8.61
C THR A 10 -14.85 17.65 -7.50
N ASP A 11 -15.79 18.58 -7.73
CA ASP A 11 -16.84 18.87 -6.76
C ASP A 11 -17.76 17.66 -6.55
N GLU A 12 -18.15 16.96 -7.64
CA GLU A 12 -18.93 15.72 -7.59
C GLU A 12 -18.15 14.59 -6.90
N GLY A 13 -16.84 14.49 -7.14
CA GLY A 13 -15.96 13.54 -6.46
C GLY A 13 -15.86 13.78 -4.95
N ILE A 14 -15.77 15.04 -4.52
CA ILE A 14 -15.80 15.40 -3.09
C ILE A 14 -17.12 15.00 -2.44
N GLU A 15 -18.25 15.13 -3.14
CA GLU A 15 -19.55 14.65 -2.61
C GLU A 15 -19.59 13.10 -2.54
N LEU A 16 -18.99 12.40 -3.51
CA LEU A 16 -18.79 10.94 -3.38
C LEU A 16 -17.97 10.62 -2.14
N LEU A 17 -16.84 11.31 -1.88
CA LEU A 17 -16.00 11.08 -0.70
C LEU A 17 -16.80 11.24 0.60
N LYS A 18 -17.62 12.27 0.71
CA LYS A 18 -18.50 12.47 1.87
C LYS A 18 -19.48 11.30 2.05
N ASN A 19 -19.99 10.72 0.96
CA ASN A 19 -20.87 9.56 1.04
C ASN A 19 -20.10 8.27 1.43
N LEU A 20 -18.85 8.12 0.97
CA LEU A 20 -17.98 7.03 1.40
C LEU A 20 -17.70 7.11 2.91
N ILE A 21 -17.36 8.30 3.43
CA ILE A 21 -17.14 8.52 4.87
C ILE A 21 -18.39 8.16 5.69
N ARG A 22 -19.61 8.57 5.23
CA ARG A 22 -20.87 8.24 5.91
C ARG A 22 -21.18 6.74 5.95
N THR A 23 -20.52 5.97 5.10
CA THR A 23 -20.78 4.54 4.93
C THR A 23 -19.61 3.74 5.48
N PRO A 24 -19.69 3.18 6.70
CA PRO A 24 -18.61 2.39 7.25
C PRO A 24 -18.14 1.30 6.30
N SER A 25 -16.82 1.23 6.07
CA SER A 25 -16.18 0.31 5.12
C SER A 25 -14.91 -0.32 5.70
N VAL A 26 -14.98 -0.75 6.95
CA VAL A 26 -13.87 -1.52 7.55
C VAL A 26 -13.60 -2.75 6.69
N SER A 27 -12.32 -3.05 6.44
CA SER A 27 -11.88 -4.16 5.58
C SER A 27 -12.73 -5.43 5.76
N ARG A 28 -13.21 -5.98 4.66
CA ARG A 28 -14.17 -7.10 4.49
C ARG A 28 -15.66 -6.72 4.64
N ASN A 29 -16.00 -5.46 4.86
CA ASN A 29 -17.36 -4.96 4.99
C ASN A 29 -17.63 -3.76 4.08
N GLU A 30 -17.11 -3.78 2.84
CA GLU A 30 -17.10 -2.66 1.90
C GLU A 30 -18.20 -2.74 0.83
N ASP A 31 -19.17 -3.65 0.96
CA ASP A 31 -20.20 -3.91 -0.06
C ASP A 31 -20.99 -2.64 -0.45
N LYS A 32 -21.30 -1.79 0.53
CA LYS A 32 -22.06 -0.55 0.31
C LYS A 32 -21.24 0.53 -0.36
N THR A 33 -19.98 0.69 0.03
CA THR A 33 -19.07 1.66 -0.60
C THR A 33 -18.70 1.22 -2.01
N ALA A 34 -18.54 -0.08 -2.26
CA ALA A 34 -18.38 -0.62 -3.61
C ALA A 34 -19.60 -0.29 -4.50
N GLU A 35 -20.84 -0.37 -3.97
CA GLU A 35 -22.04 -0.01 -4.70
C GLU A 35 -22.10 1.49 -5.00
N LEU A 36 -21.73 2.35 -4.05
CA LEU A 36 -21.64 3.80 -4.28
C LEU A 36 -20.68 4.13 -5.43
N ILE A 37 -19.48 3.55 -5.42
CA ILE A 37 -18.46 3.76 -6.47
C ILE A 37 -18.96 3.24 -7.82
N PHE A 38 -19.56 2.04 -7.84
CA PHE A 38 -20.11 1.45 -9.06
C PHE A 38 -21.18 2.34 -9.68
N ASN A 39 -22.14 2.81 -8.87
CA ASN A 39 -23.21 3.69 -9.33
C ASN A 39 -22.67 5.05 -9.77
N TYR A 40 -21.72 5.63 -9.03
CA TYR A 40 -21.08 6.89 -9.40
C TYR A 40 -20.46 6.83 -10.81
N LEU A 41 -19.74 5.79 -11.13
CA LEU A 41 -19.17 5.61 -12.48
C LEU A 41 -20.27 5.43 -13.55
N LYS A 42 -21.33 4.68 -13.24
CA LYS A 42 -22.48 4.51 -14.15
C LYS A 42 -23.20 5.82 -14.41
N ASP A 43 -23.46 6.61 -13.38
CA ASP A 43 -24.16 7.89 -13.47
C ASP A 43 -23.37 8.91 -14.29
N HIS A 44 -22.03 8.78 -14.33
CA HIS A 44 -21.14 9.56 -15.22
C HIS A 44 -21.04 8.99 -16.65
N GLY A 45 -21.89 8.04 -17.01
CA GLY A 45 -21.96 7.50 -18.36
C GLY A 45 -20.84 6.55 -18.74
N VAL A 46 -20.11 5.97 -17.77
CA VAL A 46 -19.08 4.99 -18.03
C VAL A 46 -19.74 3.68 -18.45
N ALA A 47 -19.47 3.23 -19.68
CA ALA A 47 -20.15 2.07 -20.27
C ALA A 47 -19.69 0.74 -19.67
N ASP A 48 -18.36 0.54 -19.52
CA ASP A 48 -17.76 -0.69 -19.00
C ASP A 48 -17.30 -0.49 -17.55
N VAL A 49 -18.26 -0.64 -16.62
CA VAL A 49 -18.00 -0.69 -15.17
C VAL A 49 -18.23 -2.11 -14.70
N ARG A 50 -17.27 -2.67 -14.00
CA ARG A 50 -17.26 -4.04 -13.51
C ARG A 50 -17.10 -4.06 -12.00
N ARG A 51 -17.63 -5.12 -11.38
CA ARG A 51 -17.48 -5.39 -9.96
C ARG A 51 -17.16 -6.86 -9.74
N HIS A 52 -16.21 -7.13 -8.86
CA HIS A 52 -15.92 -8.47 -8.35
C HIS A 52 -15.72 -8.38 -6.85
N LEU A 53 -16.56 -9.07 -6.08
CA LEU A 53 -16.66 -8.87 -4.63
C LEU A 53 -16.88 -7.38 -4.33
N ASN A 54 -16.01 -6.75 -3.56
CA ASN A 54 -16.08 -5.34 -3.23
C ASN A 54 -15.11 -4.47 -4.06
N ASN A 55 -14.43 -5.04 -5.05
CA ASN A 55 -13.59 -4.28 -5.97
C ASN A 55 -14.40 -3.79 -7.17
N VAL A 56 -14.26 -2.51 -7.49
CA VAL A 56 -14.94 -1.88 -8.64
C VAL A 56 -13.89 -1.33 -9.58
N TRP A 57 -14.01 -1.64 -10.87
CA TRP A 57 -13.13 -1.06 -11.88
C TRP A 57 -13.89 -0.68 -13.14
N ALA A 58 -13.33 0.26 -13.87
CA ALA A 58 -13.87 0.74 -15.13
C ALA A 58 -12.76 0.88 -16.18
N ILE A 59 -13.12 0.69 -17.44
CA ILE A 59 -12.21 0.69 -18.59
C ILE A 59 -12.57 1.89 -19.49
N SER A 60 -11.56 2.57 -20.06
CA SER A 60 -11.74 3.66 -21.01
C SER A 60 -12.64 3.26 -22.18
N LYS A 61 -13.42 4.22 -22.69
CA LYS A 61 -14.50 3.99 -23.67
C LYS A 61 -14.05 3.25 -24.93
N ASP A 62 -12.90 3.65 -25.47
CA ASP A 62 -12.38 3.13 -26.74
C ASP A 62 -11.14 2.26 -26.50
N PHE A 63 -11.31 1.20 -25.67
CA PHE A 63 -10.23 0.27 -25.36
C PHE A 63 -9.70 -0.39 -26.65
N ASP A 64 -8.38 -0.30 -26.84
CA ASP A 64 -7.66 -0.90 -27.95
C ASP A 64 -6.56 -1.84 -27.42
N ALA A 65 -6.68 -3.13 -27.69
CA ALA A 65 -5.73 -4.14 -27.23
C ALA A 65 -4.29 -3.94 -27.74
N ASN A 66 -4.10 -3.09 -28.76
CA ASN A 66 -2.77 -2.76 -29.29
C ASN A 66 -2.12 -1.57 -28.58
N LYS A 67 -2.84 -0.88 -27.71
CA LYS A 67 -2.30 0.23 -26.91
C LYS A 67 -1.86 -0.25 -25.52
N PRO A 68 -0.77 0.32 -24.97
CA PRO A 68 -0.41 0.07 -23.58
C PRO A 68 -1.50 0.58 -22.63
N THR A 69 -1.64 -0.04 -21.49
CA THR A 69 -2.70 0.27 -20.51
C THR A 69 -2.09 0.78 -19.21
N ILE A 70 -2.61 1.90 -18.71
CA ILE A 70 -2.29 2.46 -17.40
C ILE A 70 -3.41 2.12 -16.43
N LEU A 71 -3.04 1.59 -15.27
CA LEU A 71 -3.97 1.34 -14.17
C LEU A 71 -3.88 2.48 -13.14
N PHE A 72 -5.01 3.11 -12.86
CA PHE A 72 -5.24 3.95 -11.68
C PHE A 72 -5.87 3.08 -10.60
N ASN A 73 -5.20 2.87 -9.48
CA ASN A 73 -5.72 2.05 -8.39
C ASN A 73 -5.67 2.84 -7.08
N SER A 74 -6.69 2.69 -6.26
CA SER A 74 -6.69 3.12 -4.85
C SER A 74 -7.67 2.24 -4.09
N HIS A 75 -7.72 2.35 -2.76
CA HIS A 75 -8.65 1.56 -1.96
C HIS A 75 -9.76 2.41 -1.35
N HIS A 76 -10.83 1.73 -0.90
CA HIS A 76 -11.97 2.35 -0.24
C HIS A 76 -12.33 1.70 1.09
N ASP A 77 -11.59 0.68 1.50
CA ASP A 77 -11.69 0.15 2.84
C ASP A 77 -10.91 1.03 3.84
N THR A 78 -11.23 0.86 5.11
CA THR A 78 -10.62 1.59 6.22
C THR A 78 -10.24 0.63 7.33
N VAL A 79 -9.32 1.07 8.19
CA VAL A 79 -9.09 0.45 9.50
C VAL A 79 -10.29 0.67 10.43
N LEU A 80 -10.31 0.02 11.59
CA LEU A 80 -11.24 0.36 12.66
C LEU A 80 -10.90 1.76 13.21
N PRO A 81 -11.91 2.59 13.54
CA PRO A 81 -11.66 3.89 14.13
C PRO A 81 -10.90 3.77 15.44
N ALA A 82 -9.88 4.59 15.63
CA ALA A 82 -9.11 4.65 16.87
C ALA A 82 -10.02 5.06 18.04
N LYS A 83 -9.80 4.47 19.22
CA LYS A 83 -10.60 4.78 20.43
C LYS A 83 -10.47 6.23 20.92
N THR A 84 -9.50 6.94 20.40
CA THR A 84 -9.18 8.33 20.75
C THR A 84 -9.85 9.36 19.83
N TYR A 85 -10.73 8.93 18.90
CA TYR A 85 -11.54 9.86 18.12
C TYR A 85 -12.36 10.77 19.05
N THR A 86 -12.34 12.07 18.78
CA THR A 86 -13.16 13.08 19.47
C THR A 86 -14.39 13.50 18.65
N ARG A 87 -14.35 13.24 17.33
CA ARG A 87 -15.44 13.44 16.36
C ARG A 87 -16.10 12.11 16.01
N ASP A 88 -17.30 12.15 15.44
CA ASP A 88 -17.86 10.94 14.81
C ASP A 88 -17.03 10.58 13.56
N PRO A 89 -16.36 9.42 13.52
CA PRO A 89 -15.51 9.02 12.40
C PRO A 89 -16.28 8.87 11.07
N PHE A 90 -17.60 8.76 11.13
CA PHE A 90 -18.46 8.60 9.97
C PHE A 90 -19.26 9.86 9.62
N SER A 91 -18.98 11.00 10.27
CA SER A 91 -19.53 12.29 9.90
C SER A 91 -18.54 13.08 9.03
N PRO A 92 -18.85 13.34 7.74
CA PRO A 92 -17.98 14.10 6.85
C PRO A 92 -18.12 15.61 7.09
N ASP A 93 -17.76 16.05 8.29
CA ASP A 93 -17.86 17.45 8.68
C ASP A 93 -16.83 18.29 7.91
N VAL A 94 -17.24 19.43 7.44
CA VAL A 94 -16.34 20.40 6.79
C VAL A 94 -16.25 21.65 7.62
N GLU A 95 -15.05 21.96 8.13
CA GLU A 95 -14.76 23.15 8.91
C GLU A 95 -13.53 23.84 8.30
N ASP A 96 -13.66 25.12 7.93
CA ASP A 96 -12.57 25.93 7.37
C ASP A 96 -11.80 25.26 6.19
N GLY A 97 -12.54 24.51 5.35
CA GLY A 97 -11.95 23.79 4.21
C GLY A 97 -11.30 22.45 4.56
N VAL A 98 -11.39 22.01 5.81
CA VAL A 98 -10.95 20.69 6.29
C VAL A 98 -12.13 19.73 6.26
N LEU A 99 -12.01 18.61 5.55
CA LEU A 99 -12.98 17.51 5.54
C LEU A 99 -12.51 16.44 6.52
N TYR A 100 -13.24 16.26 7.60
CA TYR A 100 -13.00 15.23 8.60
C TYR A 100 -13.70 13.93 8.25
N GLY A 101 -13.19 12.83 8.80
CA GLY A 101 -13.80 11.50 8.75
C GLY A 101 -12.79 10.40 8.45
N LEU A 102 -13.06 9.22 8.95
CA LEU A 102 -12.24 8.02 8.73
C LEU A 102 -12.21 7.67 7.24
N GLY A 103 -11.01 7.47 6.71
CA GLY A 103 -10.79 7.21 5.28
C GLY A 103 -10.89 8.47 4.40
N SER A 104 -11.00 9.67 4.97
CA SER A 104 -10.97 10.91 4.17
C SER A 104 -9.62 11.13 3.52
N ASN A 105 -8.53 10.80 4.23
CA ASN A 105 -7.15 10.94 3.82
C ASN A 105 -6.60 9.60 3.29
N ASP A 106 -6.87 8.49 3.97
CA ASP A 106 -6.35 7.14 3.68
C ASP A 106 -7.50 6.18 3.29
N ALA A 107 -7.74 5.91 1.98
CA ALA A 107 -7.18 6.63 0.82
C ALA A 107 -8.29 7.31 -0.01
N GLY A 108 -9.34 7.87 0.67
CA GLY A 108 -10.49 8.47 -0.01
C GLY A 108 -10.11 9.66 -0.89
N GLY A 109 -9.31 10.62 -0.39
CA GLY A 109 -8.83 11.73 -1.21
C GLY A 109 -8.04 11.28 -2.45
N PRO A 110 -7.03 10.38 -2.31
CA PRO A 110 -6.35 9.75 -3.43
C PRO A 110 -7.28 8.99 -4.39
N ALA A 111 -8.28 8.27 -3.88
CA ALA A 111 -9.26 7.57 -4.72
C ALA A 111 -10.08 8.55 -5.56
N ILE A 112 -10.55 9.65 -4.96
CA ILE A 112 -11.26 10.70 -5.70
C ILE A 112 -10.35 11.37 -6.73
N ASN A 113 -9.08 11.61 -6.41
CA ASN A 113 -8.12 12.12 -7.40
C ASN A 113 -8.07 11.23 -8.63
N LEU A 114 -7.90 9.92 -8.48
CA LEU A 114 -7.78 8.99 -9.60
C LEU A 114 -9.12 8.77 -10.35
N LEU A 115 -10.25 8.68 -9.64
CA LEU A 115 -11.57 8.60 -10.25
C LEU A 115 -11.87 9.84 -11.11
N THR A 116 -11.61 11.04 -10.57
CA THR A 116 -11.82 12.30 -11.29
C THR A 116 -10.93 12.38 -12.53
N ASN A 117 -9.67 11.98 -12.42
CA ASN A 117 -8.76 11.92 -13.57
C ASN A 117 -9.24 10.93 -14.63
N PHE A 118 -9.68 9.74 -14.24
CA PHE A 118 -10.24 8.76 -15.17
C PHE A 118 -11.45 9.33 -15.91
N LEU A 119 -12.40 9.96 -15.21
CA LEU A 119 -13.58 10.57 -15.82
C LEU A 119 -13.24 11.76 -16.72
N TYR A 120 -12.25 12.56 -16.34
CA TYR A 120 -11.77 13.68 -17.17
C TYR A 120 -11.21 13.21 -18.50
N PHE A 121 -10.50 12.07 -18.53
CA PHE A 121 -9.94 11.49 -19.74
C PHE A 121 -10.91 10.53 -20.46
N TYR A 122 -12.01 10.13 -19.84
CA TYR A 122 -12.98 9.19 -20.40
C TYR A 122 -13.57 9.69 -21.72
N GLY A 123 -13.45 8.88 -22.79
CA GLY A 123 -13.93 9.22 -24.14
C GLY A 123 -13.00 10.13 -24.94
N ARG A 124 -11.82 10.47 -24.43
CA ARG A 124 -10.78 11.16 -25.20
C ARG A 124 -9.93 10.14 -25.97
N GLN A 125 -9.48 10.51 -27.16
CA GLN A 125 -8.53 9.71 -27.93
C GLN A 125 -7.14 9.85 -27.31
N LEU A 126 -6.68 8.79 -26.64
CA LEU A 126 -5.39 8.75 -25.96
C LEU A 126 -4.44 7.71 -26.60
N PRO A 127 -3.12 7.88 -26.47
CA PRO A 127 -2.15 6.87 -26.87
C PRO A 127 -2.12 5.63 -25.95
N TYR A 128 -2.79 5.69 -24.80
CA TYR A 128 -2.92 4.64 -23.80
C TYR A 128 -4.38 4.31 -23.54
N ASN A 129 -4.64 3.07 -23.16
CA ASN A 129 -5.88 2.74 -22.45
C ASN A 129 -5.77 3.18 -20.98
N LEU A 130 -6.88 3.57 -20.38
CA LEU A 130 -6.96 3.83 -18.95
C LEU A 130 -7.90 2.85 -18.28
N ILE A 131 -7.52 2.38 -17.11
CA ILE A 131 -8.37 1.64 -16.18
C ILE A 131 -8.31 2.37 -14.85
N VAL A 132 -9.46 2.54 -14.20
CA VAL A 132 -9.52 2.90 -12.78
C VAL A 132 -10.05 1.71 -12.01
N ALA A 133 -9.40 1.35 -10.91
CA ALA A 133 -9.84 0.30 -9.99
C ALA A 133 -9.80 0.83 -8.56
N ILE A 134 -10.95 0.84 -7.90
CA ILE A 134 -11.06 1.17 -6.48
C ILE A 134 -11.33 -0.14 -5.74
N THR A 135 -10.35 -0.54 -4.94
CA THR A 135 -10.22 -1.89 -4.39
C THR A 135 -10.55 -1.93 -2.90
N ALA A 136 -10.86 -3.11 -2.42
CA ALA A 136 -11.17 -3.43 -1.04
C ALA A 136 -9.98 -4.14 -0.36
N GLU A 137 -10.05 -4.35 0.94
CA GLU A 137 -9.12 -5.17 1.74
C GLU A 137 -7.63 -4.77 1.62
N GLU A 138 -7.30 -3.53 1.27
CA GLU A 138 -5.92 -3.04 1.25
C GLU A 138 -5.32 -3.05 2.65
N GLU A 139 -6.02 -2.46 3.61
CA GLU A 139 -5.61 -2.22 5.00
C GLU A 139 -5.26 -3.51 5.79
N ASN A 140 -5.77 -4.64 5.33
CA ASN A 140 -5.44 -5.94 5.91
C ASN A 140 -4.67 -6.84 4.93
N SER A 141 -4.27 -6.34 3.76
CA SER A 141 -3.63 -7.08 2.67
C SER A 141 -4.45 -8.33 2.30
N GLY A 142 -5.76 -8.20 2.23
CA GLY A 142 -6.72 -9.30 2.05
C GLY A 142 -6.62 -9.97 0.67
N GLU A 143 -7.06 -11.22 0.59
CA GLU A 143 -7.05 -11.98 -0.68
C GLU A 143 -8.18 -11.56 -1.62
N ASN A 144 -9.25 -10.95 -1.07
CA ASN A 144 -10.39 -10.48 -1.83
C ASN A 144 -10.24 -9.03 -2.33
N GLY A 145 -9.11 -8.37 -2.01
CA GLY A 145 -8.75 -7.05 -2.50
C GLY A 145 -8.24 -7.05 -3.94
N VAL A 146 -7.32 -6.16 -4.26
CA VAL A 146 -6.76 -5.99 -5.62
C VAL A 146 -6.30 -7.30 -6.26
N MET A 147 -5.73 -8.23 -5.47
CA MET A 147 -5.29 -9.54 -5.97
C MET A 147 -6.39 -10.33 -6.67
N SER A 148 -7.62 -10.22 -6.21
CA SER A 148 -8.76 -10.97 -6.77
C SER A 148 -9.20 -10.51 -8.15
N ILE A 149 -8.67 -9.38 -8.62
CA ILE A 149 -8.98 -8.81 -9.93
C ILE A 149 -7.79 -8.73 -10.89
N LEU A 150 -6.56 -8.99 -10.44
CA LEU A 150 -5.36 -8.86 -11.29
C LEU A 150 -5.45 -9.72 -12.58
N ASP A 151 -6.01 -10.90 -12.48
CA ASP A 151 -6.22 -11.83 -13.62
C ASP A 151 -7.41 -11.44 -14.52
N LYS A 152 -8.23 -10.48 -14.10
CA LYS A 152 -9.40 -9.96 -14.85
C LYS A 152 -9.09 -8.68 -15.60
N LEU A 153 -7.91 -8.07 -15.31
CA LEU A 153 -7.43 -6.88 -15.99
C LEU A 153 -6.65 -7.27 -17.27
N PRO A 154 -6.67 -6.44 -18.31
CA PRO A 154 -5.78 -6.63 -19.46
C PRO A 154 -4.31 -6.44 -19.03
N PRO A 155 -3.34 -6.73 -19.89
CA PRO A 155 -1.93 -6.42 -19.63
C PRO A 155 -1.74 -4.94 -19.27
N ILE A 156 -1.09 -4.68 -18.13
CA ILE A 156 -0.82 -3.34 -17.61
C ILE A 156 0.64 -2.97 -17.86
N GLU A 157 0.86 -1.80 -18.47
CA GLU A 157 2.20 -1.23 -18.67
C GLU A 157 2.78 -0.73 -17.33
N PHE A 158 2.03 0.11 -16.66
CA PHE A 158 2.35 0.54 -15.29
C PHE A 158 1.10 0.97 -14.52
N ALA A 159 1.20 0.99 -13.20
CA ALA A 159 0.13 1.45 -12.33
C ALA A 159 0.51 2.72 -11.56
N VAL A 160 -0.50 3.57 -11.34
CA VAL A 160 -0.47 4.67 -10.37
C VAL A 160 -1.39 4.28 -9.22
N VAL A 161 -0.81 4.08 -8.04
CA VAL A 161 -1.55 3.74 -6.83
C VAL A 161 -1.78 5.01 -6.03
N GLY A 162 -3.05 5.30 -5.76
CA GLY A 162 -3.50 6.47 -5.02
C GLY A 162 -3.33 6.26 -3.52
N GLU A 163 -2.41 7.01 -2.94
CA GLU A 163 -2.09 7.02 -1.51
C GLU A 163 -1.76 8.44 -1.05
N PRO A 164 -1.93 8.79 0.25
CA PRO A 164 -1.62 10.13 0.74
C PRO A 164 -0.12 10.38 0.79
N THR A 165 0.43 11.07 -0.22
CA THR A 165 1.86 11.34 -0.39
C THR A 165 2.20 12.81 -0.50
N CYS A 166 1.28 13.73 -0.17
CA CYS A 166 1.43 15.17 -0.43
C CYS A 166 1.71 15.47 -1.92
N MET A 167 1.19 14.65 -2.84
CA MET A 167 1.50 14.68 -4.29
C MET A 167 2.97 14.44 -4.63
N GLU A 168 3.82 13.99 -3.72
CA GLU A 168 5.15 13.45 -4.04
C GLU A 168 5.00 12.04 -4.67
N ILE A 169 5.96 11.61 -5.48
CA ILE A 169 5.90 10.33 -6.18
C ILE A 169 6.82 9.31 -5.51
N SER A 170 6.23 8.27 -4.94
CA SER A 170 7.00 7.12 -4.48
C SER A 170 7.34 6.20 -5.64
N VAL A 171 8.64 6.14 -5.97
CA VAL A 171 9.17 5.28 -7.04
C VAL A 171 9.51 3.88 -6.56
N ALA A 172 9.66 3.68 -5.27
CA ALA A 172 9.97 2.39 -4.66
C ALA A 172 9.27 2.24 -3.30
N GLU A 173 9.00 1.00 -2.90
CA GLU A 173 8.26 0.65 -1.68
C GLU A 173 8.80 -0.63 -1.07
N LYS A 174 8.96 -0.66 0.26
CA LYS A 174 9.48 -1.86 0.95
C LYS A 174 8.47 -2.99 0.95
N GLY A 175 8.95 -4.20 0.67
CA GLY A 175 8.20 -5.43 0.91
C GLY A 175 8.28 -5.87 2.37
N ILE A 176 7.39 -6.77 2.76
CA ILE A 176 7.30 -7.31 4.12
C ILE A 176 7.49 -8.83 4.09
N LEU A 177 8.43 -9.32 4.91
CA LEU A 177 8.59 -10.74 5.21
C LEU A 177 8.61 -10.93 6.73
N VAL A 178 7.58 -11.57 7.25
CA VAL A 178 7.53 -11.94 8.67
C VAL A 178 8.09 -13.34 8.84
N LEU A 179 9.05 -13.49 9.76
CA LEU A 179 9.67 -14.77 10.09
C LEU A 179 9.29 -15.17 11.51
N ASP A 180 8.81 -16.41 11.67
CA ASP A 180 8.69 -17.09 12.96
C ASP A 180 9.93 -17.96 13.16
N CYS A 181 10.70 -17.66 14.19
CA CYS A 181 11.95 -18.33 14.50
C CYS A 181 11.83 -19.11 15.80
N THR A 182 12.45 -20.32 15.86
CA THR A 182 12.50 -21.14 17.07
C THR A 182 13.93 -21.63 17.29
N ALA A 183 14.55 -21.12 18.34
CA ALA A 183 15.84 -21.63 18.80
C ALA A 183 15.62 -22.85 19.70
N HIS A 184 16.34 -23.93 19.44
CA HIS A 184 16.24 -25.19 20.17
C HIS A 184 17.40 -25.37 21.17
N GLY A 185 17.06 -25.81 22.37
CA GLY A 185 17.96 -26.11 23.44
C GLY A 185 17.69 -27.51 24.04
N LYS A 186 18.00 -27.64 25.32
CA LYS A 186 17.73 -28.87 26.10
C LYS A 186 17.31 -28.48 27.51
N THR A 187 16.18 -28.98 27.97
CA THR A 187 15.72 -28.77 29.34
C THR A 187 16.76 -29.26 30.36
N GLY A 188 16.90 -28.50 31.42
CA GLY A 188 17.79 -28.82 32.53
C GLY A 188 17.46 -28.03 33.80
N HIS A 189 18.10 -28.39 34.90
CA HIS A 189 17.96 -27.62 36.14
C HIS A 189 18.93 -26.46 36.18
N ALA A 190 18.43 -25.23 36.38
CA ALA A 190 19.24 -24.01 36.28
C ALA A 190 20.49 -24.01 37.20
N ALA A 191 20.43 -24.68 38.36
CA ALA A 191 21.56 -24.80 39.29
C ALA A 191 22.56 -25.91 38.99
N ARG A 192 22.37 -26.71 37.90
CA ARG A 192 23.15 -27.95 37.70
C ARG A 192 23.94 -27.99 36.38
N ASN A 193 23.91 -26.99 35.55
CA ASN A 193 24.59 -26.95 34.23
C ASN A 193 24.29 -28.16 33.34
N THR A 194 23.07 -28.73 33.39
CA THR A 194 22.72 -29.99 32.72
C THR A 194 21.90 -29.79 31.44
N GLY A 195 21.61 -28.58 31.05
CA GLY A 195 20.79 -28.23 29.89
C GLY A 195 21.53 -27.37 28.88
N ILE A 196 20.84 -27.07 27.78
CA ILE A 196 21.25 -26.08 26.77
C ILE A 196 20.16 -25.02 26.77
N ASN A 197 20.50 -23.77 27.13
CA ASN A 197 19.51 -22.72 27.26
C ASN A 197 19.14 -22.14 25.89
N ALA A 198 17.89 -22.37 25.46
CA ALA A 198 17.38 -21.86 24.19
C ALA A 198 17.31 -20.32 24.15
N ILE A 199 17.16 -19.67 25.32
CA ILE A 199 17.18 -18.18 25.39
C ILE A 199 18.55 -17.67 24.97
N TYR A 200 19.65 -18.28 25.42
CA TYR A 200 20.98 -17.80 25.07
C TYR A 200 21.27 -18.00 23.57
N LYS A 201 20.85 -19.12 22.99
CA LYS A 201 20.93 -19.34 21.54
C LYS A 201 20.12 -18.30 20.77
N ALA A 202 18.88 -18.04 21.20
CA ALA A 202 18.05 -17.00 20.57
C ALA A 202 18.67 -15.61 20.68
N LEU A 203 19.32 -15.27 21.81
CA LEU A 203 20.03 -13.99 21.96
C LEU A 203 21.17 -13.84 20.97
N ASP A 204 21.94 -14.89 20.70
CA ASP A 204 23.01 -14.87 19.70
C ASP A 204 22.42 -14.62 18.29
N ASP A 205 21.35 -15.31 17.95
CA ASP A 205 20.64 -15.15 16.66
C ASP A 205 20.02 -13.77 16.52
N ILE A 206 19.35 -13.26 17.55
CA ILE A 206 18.76 -11.93 17.60
C ILE A 206 19.83 -10.83 17.47
N ASN A 207 20.94 -11.00 18.19
CA ASN A 207 22.04 -10.05 18.09
C ASN A 207 22.67 -10.03 16.70
N TRP A 208 22.80 -11.19 16.07
CA TRP A 208 23.26 -11.29 14.67
C TRP A 208 22.26 -10.59 13.74
N LEU A 209 20.96 -10.89 13.78
CA LEU A 209 19.92 -10.25 12.96
C LEU A 209 19.93 -8.72 13.10
N ARG A 210 20.11 -8.22 14.32
CA ARG A 210 20.17 -6.78 14.60
C ARG A 210 21.36 -6.09 13.91
N ASN A 211 22.48 -6.77 13.77
CA ASN A 211 23.75 -6.19 13.31
C ASN A 211 24.11 -6.59 11.88
N TYR A 212 23.42 -7.58 11.30
CA TYR A 212 23.74 -8.04 9.96
C TYR A 212 23.50 -6.96 8.91
N LYS A 213 24.47 -6.80 8.01
CA LYS A 213 24.39 -5.88 6.88
C LYS A 213 24.25 -6.66 5.58
N PHE A 214 23.15 -6.46 4.89
CA PHE A 214 22.94 -6.98 3.56
C PHE A 214 23.81 -6.23 2.55
N GLU A 215 24.37 -6.92 1.56
CA GLU A 215 25.36 -6.34 0.64
C GLU A 215 24.78 -5.30 -0.31
N LYS A 216 23.54 -5.51 -0.80
CA LYS A 216 22.89 -4.61 -1.75
C LYS A 216 22.02 -3.60 -1.00
N SER A 217 22.28 -2.32 -1.22
CA SER A 217 21.48 -1.20 -0.71
C SER A 217 20.68 -0.56 -1.84
N SER A 218 19.48 -0.12 -1.55
CA SER A 218 18.63 0.61 -2.48
C SER A 218 18.91 2.11 -2.40
N PRO A 219 19.04 2.82 -3.54
CA PRO A 219 19.17 4.28 -3.53
C PRO A 219 17.92 4.97 -2.98
N TRP A 220 16.75 4.33 -3.05
CA TRP A 220 15.48 4.87 -2.61
C TRP A 220 15.06 4.40 -1.23
N LEU A 221 15.31 3.12 -0.89
CA LEU A 221 14.79 2.46 0.32
C LEU A 221 15.87 2.18 1.37
N GLY A 222 17.16 2.42 1.04
CA GLY A 222 18.28 2.07 1.90
C GLY A 222 18.48 0.56 2.03
N ASP A 223 18.81 0.11 3.23
CA ASP A 223 19.12 -1.29 3.49
C ASP A 223 17.87 -2.13 3.83
N VAL A 224 17.98 -3.45 3.63
CA VAL A 224 17.06 -4.42 4.24
C VAL A 224 17.17 -4.30 5.75
N LYS A 225 16.03 -4.25 6.44
CA LYS A 225 15.97 -4.07 7.89
C LYS A 225 15.29 -5.26 8.55
N CYS A 226 15.97 -5.91 9.48
CA CYS A 226 15.40 -6.93 10.35
C CYS A 226 15.10 -6.32 11.73
N THR A 227 13.86 -6.48 12.20
CA THR A 227 13.44 -6.01 13.52
C THR A 227 12.77 -7.15 14.27
N VAL A 228 13.33 -7.56 15.40
CA VAL A 228 12.69 -8.54 16.27
C VAL A 228 11.57 -7.83 17.05
N THR A 229 10.34 -8.34 16.90
CA THR A 229 9.12 -7.71 17.43
C THR A 229 8.43 -8.53 18.54
N GLY A 230 8.91 -9.75 18.77
CA GLY A 230 8.38 -10.60 19.85
C GLY A 230 9.39 -11.66 20.25
N VAL A 231 9.49 -11.97 21.54
CA VAL A 231 10.29 -13.08 22.10
C VAL A 231 9.49 -13.75 23.21
N ASN A 232 9.46 -15.08 23.20
CA ASN A 232 8.79 -15.86 24.25
C ASN A 232 9.60 -17.12 24.60
N ALA A 233 9.87 -17.34 25.91
CA ALA A 233 10.57 -18.51 26.42
C ALA A 233 10.42 -18.67 27.92
N GLY A 234 10.49 -19.94 28.41
CA GLY A 234 10.52 -20.26 29.83
C GLY A 234 9.20 -20.03 30.57
N THR A 235 8.98 -20.80 31.62
CA THR A 235 7.79 -20.73 32.47
C THR A 235 8.11 -20.77 33.96
N LEU A 236 9.27 -21.36 34.33
CA LEU A 236 9.68 -21.56 35.71
C LEU A 236 11.12 -21.07 35.92
N HIS A 237 11.38 -20.40 37.06
CA HIS A 237 12.67 -19.78 37.35
C HIS A 237 13.85 -20.77 37.48
N ASN A 238 13.58 -22.02 37.79
CA ASN A 238 14.60 -23.06 38.04
C ASN A 238 14.73 -24.08 36.89
N VAL A 239 14.06 -23.86 35.75
CA VAL A 239 14.10 -24.75 34.58
C VAL A 239 14.74 -24.02 33.39
N ILE A 240 15.79 -24.63 32.81
CA ILE A 240 16.38 -24.17 31.55
C ILE A 240 15.40 -24.49 30.43
N PRO A 241 14.94 -23.48 29.65
CA PRO A 241 13.98 -23.72 28.57
C PRO A 241 14.64 -24.43 27.39
N ALA A 242 13.90 -25.40 26.82
CA ALA A 242 14.33 -26.14 25.63
C ALA A 242 13.98 -25.39 24.34
N GLU A 243 13.10 -24.41 24.39
CA GLU A 243 12.70 -23.62 23.23
C GLU A 243 12.63 -22.14 23.57
N CYS A 244 12.99 -21.30 22.59
CA CYS A 244 12.78 -19.86 22.59
C CYS A 244 12.27 -19.45 21.22
N THR A 245 11.04 -18.94 21.16
CA THR A 245 10.45 -18.42 19.92
C THR A 245 10.65 -16.92 19.82
N PHE A 246 10.92 -16.43 18.62
CA PHE A 246 10.97 -14.99 18.34
C PHE A 246 10.45 -14.68 16.94
N MET A 247 9.87 -13.50 16.80
CA MET A 247 9.29 -13.02 15.55
C MET A 247 10.13 -11.88 15.00
N VAL A 248 10.34 -11.90 13.68
CA VAL A 248 11.13 -10.88 12.96
C VAL A 248 10.31 -10.25 11.86
N ASP A 249 10.11 -8.94 11.91
CA ASP A 249 9.65 -8.11 10.79
C ASP A 249 10.87 -7.78 9.92
N VAL A 250 10.87 -8.24 8.67
CA VAL A 250 11.92 -7.95 7.70
C VAL A 250 11.37 -7.06 6.61
N ARG A 251 11.93 -5.85 6.49
CA ARG A 251 11.60 -4.87 5.46
C ARG A 251 12.58 -5.01 4.30
N ILE A 252 12.08 -5.52 3.18
CA ILE A 252 12.86 -5.90 2.00
C ILE A 252 12.82 -4.76 0.97
N THR A 253 13.93 -4.55 0.28
CA THR A 253 14.05 -3.56 -0.80
C THR A 253 13.95 -4.25 -2.17
N GLU A 254 13.77 -3.48 -3.24
CA GLU A 254 13.72 -3.98 -4.62
C GLU A 254 15.02 -4.66 -5.10
N LYS A 255 16.08 -4.61 -4.30
CA LYS A 255 17.37 -5.26 -4.60
C LYS A 255 17.38 -6.75 -4.26
N TYR A 256 16.36 -7.24 -3.56
CA TYR A 256 16.26 -8.64 -3.11
C TYR A 256 14.85 -9.18 -3.30
N THR A 257 14.77 -10.45 -3.64
CA THR A 257 13.56 -11.24 -3.46
C THR A 257 13.42 -11.69 -2.01
N HIS A 258 12.20 -12.05 -1.60
CA HIS A 258 11.95 -12.64 -0.28
C HIS A 258 12.76 -13.92 -0.06
N GLN A 259 12.90 -14.76 -1.11
CA GLN A 259 13.63 -16.01 -1.03
C GLN A 259 15.12 -15.76 -0.81
N GLU A 260 15.74 -14.83 -1.55
CA GLU A 260 17.16 -14.46 -1.35
C GLU A 260 17.42 -14.01 0.09
N VAL A 261 16.55 -13.16 0.64
CA VAL A 261 16.70 -12.68 2.04
C VAL A 261 16.55 -13.82 3.03
N LEU A 262 15.57 -14.70 2.84
CA LEU A 262 15.38 -15.89 3.70
C LEU A 262 16.60 -16.82 3.64
N ASP A 263 17.13 -17.08 2.46
CA ASP A 263 18.29 -17.94 2.27
C ASP A 263 19.56 -17.34 2.90
N ILE A 264 19.78 -16.04 2.76
CA ILE A 264 20.87 -15.32 3.42
C ILE A 264 20.75 -15.46 4.95
N ILE A 265 19.55 -15.27 5.51
CA ILE A 265 19.33 -15.40 6.96
C ILE A 265 19.62 -16.83 7.41
N ARG A 266 19.07 -17.87 6.75
CA ARG A 266 19.27 -19.26 7.10
C ARG A 266 20.74 -19.70 7.01
N GLN A 267 21.45 -19.21 5.99
CA GLN A 267 22.87 -19.54 5.79
C GLN A 267 23.79 -18.90 6.83
N ASN A 268 23.43 -17.73 7.35
CA ASN A 268 24.35 -16.93 8.18
C ASN A 268 23.94 -16.82 9.65
N ILE A 269 22.71 -17.21 10.03
CA ILE A 269 22.28 -17.22 11.42
C ILE A 269 23.22 -18.11 12.26
N PRO A 270 23.69 -17.67 13.47
CA PRO A 270 24.69 -18.38 14.26
C PRO A 270 24.32 -19.82 14.60
N ASN A 271 23.10 -20.01 15.13
CA ASN A 271 22.64 -21.34 15.50
C ASN A 271 21.96 -22.03 14.33
N LYS A 272 22.63 -23.02 13.72
CA LYS A 272 22.15 -23.68 12.49
C LYS A 272 20.94 -24.60 12.69
N ASP A 273 20.60 -24.92 13.92
CA ASP A 273 19.40 -25.66 14.31
C ASP A 273 18.21 -24.75 14.67
N THR A 274 18.38 -23.41 14.59
CA THR A 274 17.26 -22.51 14.71
C THR A 274 16.35 -22.65 13.49
N GLU A 275 15.10 -22.98 13.71
CA GLU A 275 14.07 -22.95 12.66
C GLU A 275 13.78 -21.52 12.27
N VAL A 276 13.74 -21.23 10.96
CA VAL A 276 13.34 -19.92 10.40
C VAL A 276 12.22 -20.17 9.39
N LYS A 277 10.99 -19.85 9.75
CA LYS A 277 9.79 -20.09 8.96
C LYS A 277 9.19 -18.77 8.46
N PRO A 278 9.08 -18.55 7.15
CA PRO A 278 8.38 -17.40 6.61
C PRO A 278 6.86 -17.60 6.74
N ARG A 279 6.11 -16.55 7.09
CA ARG A 279 4.65 -16.59 7.10
C ARG A 279 4.08 -16.49 5.69
N SER A 280 4.63 -15.60 4.86
CA SER A 280 4.15 -15.36 3.49
C SER A 280 5.23 -14.68 2.66
N PHE A 281 5.19 -14.91 1.34
CA PHE A 281 5.98 -14.18 0.33
C PHE A 281 5.12 -13.21 -0.50
N LYS A 282 3.92 -12.88 -0.02
CA LYS A 282 2.89 -12.14 -0.75
C LYS A 282 3.27 -10.68 -0.97
N LEU A 283 3.70 -9.98 0.08
CA LEU A 283 3.94 -8.55 0.06
C LEU A 283 5.36 -8.22 -0.41
N LYS A 284 5.55 -8.16 -1.72
CA LYS A 284 6.85 -7.90 -2.35
C LYS A 284 7.21 -6.42 -2.31
N SER A 285 8.51 -6.11 -2.37
CA SER A 285 8.96 -4.76 -2.71
C SER A 285 8.55 -4.43 -4.14
N SER A 286 8.05 -3.24 -4.36
CA SER A 286 7.64 -2.73 -5.67
C SER A 286 8.47 -1.52 -6.08
N HIS A 287 8.64 -1.31 -7.39
CA HIS A 287 9.33 -0.14 -7.91
C HIS A 287 8.93 0.16 -9.36
N ILE A 288 9.23 1.38 -9.77
CA ILE A 288 9.27 1.81 -11.16
C ILE A 288 10.64 2.41 -11.46
N ASP A 289 11.21 2.11 -12.62
CA ASP A 289 12.53 2.62 -13.01
C ASP A 289 12.49 4.17 -13.07
N GLU A 290 13.48 4.83 -12.48
CA GLU A 290 13.65 6.28 -12.53
C GLU A 290 13.82 6.80 -13.98
N ASN A 291 14.25 5.92 -14.89
CA ASN A 291 14.34 6.21 -16.32
C ASN A 291 13.01 6.04 -17.08
N HIS A 292 11.96 5.54 -16.44
CA HIS A 292 10.65 5.44 -17.06
C HIS A 292 10.18 6.80 -17.59
N PRO A 293 9.63 6.91 -18.82
CA PRO A 293 9.25 8.20 -19.43
C PRO A 293 8.33 9.06 -18.54
N PHE A 294 7.37 8.44 -17.84
CA PHE A 294 6.49 9.12 -16.91
C PHE A 294 7.25 9.72 -15.71
N ILE A 295 8.20 8.97 -15.13
CA ILE A 295 9.00 9.45 -13.98
C ILE A 295 9.92 10.59 -14.39
N LYS A 296 10.58 10.49 -15.56
CA LYS A 296 11.39 11.59 -16.10
C LYS A 296 10.58 12.86 -16.34
N LEU A 297 9.36 12.72 -16.87
CA LEU A 297 8.47 13.86 -17.05
C LEU A 297 8.09 14.47 -15.70
N ALA A 298 7.66 13.66 -14.76
CA ALA A 298 7.25 14.12 -13.44
C ALA A 298 8.39 14.86 -12.71
N ALA A 299 9.61 14.31 -12.74
CA ALA A 299 10.80 14.97 -12.18
C ALA A 299 11.09 16.31 -12.88
N ALA A 300 10.97 16.37 -14.19
CA ALA A 300 11.15 17.62 -14.97
C ALA A 300 10.07 18.67 -14.64
N LYS A 301 8.90 18.24 -14.20
CA LYS A 301 7.80 19.11 -13.71
C LYS A 301 7.96 19.52 -12.24
N GLY A 302 8.99 19.06 -11.56
CA GLY A 302 9.28 19.43 -10.18
C GLY A 302 8.60 18.53 -9.13
N PHE A 303 8.01 17.39 -9.53
CA PHE A 303 7.54 16.41 -8.56
C PHE A 303 8.74 15.80 -7.83
N LYS A 304 8.65 15.77 -6.50
CA LYS A 304 9.67 15.13 -5.68
C LYS A 304 9.50 13.62 -5.72
N LEU A 305 10.61 12.91 -5.96
CA LEU A 305 10.67 11.44 -5.96
C LEU A 305 11.18 10.95 -4.61
N PHE A 306 10.60 9.84 -4.11
CA PHE A 306 11.05 9.24 -2.85
C PHE A 306 10.82 7.72 -2.81
N GLY A 307 11.42 7.07 -1.81
CA GLY A 307 11.17 5.67 -1.46
C GLY A 307 10.28 5.56 -0.23
N SER A 308 9.17 4.82 -0.31
CA SER A 308 8.23 4.64 0.79
C SER A 308 8.63 3.50 1.72
N PRO A 309 8.65 3.71 3.05
CA PRO A 309 8.85 2.64 4.00
C PRO A 309 7.58 1.78 4.23
N THR A 310 6.40 2.29 3.85
CA THR A 310 5.11 1.61 4.00
C THR A 310 4.78 0.77 2.77
N THR A 311 3.85 -0.17 2.92
CA THR A 311 3.42 -1.10 1.88
C THR A 311 2.00 -0.73 1.44
N SER A 312 1.68 -0.91 0.18
CA SER A 312 0.35 -0.67 -0.41
C SER A 312 -0.03 -1.81 -1.36
N ASP A 313 -1.16 -1.70 -2.06
CA ASP A 313 -1.60 -2.63 -3.10
C ASP A 313 -0.51 -2.92 -4.16
N ARG A 314 0.47 -2.02 -4.32
CA ARG A 314 1.64 -2.24 -5.18
C ARG A 314 2.41 -3.52 -4.87
N ALA A 315 2.43 -3.93 -3.60
CA ALA A 315 3.20 -5.10 -3.14
C ALA A 315 2.78 -6.43 -3.79
N VAL A 316 1.57 -6.49 -4.34
CA VAL A 316 1.02 -7.68 -4.99
C VAL A 316 0.87 -7.53 -6.51
N MET A 317 1.13 -6.34 -7.05
CA MET A 317 1.07 -6.07 -8.49
C MET A 317 2.32 -6.63 -9.19
N PRO A 318 2.18 -7.35 -10.32
CA PRO A 318 3.31 -7.96 -11.02
C PRO A 318 3.99 -7.03 -12.04
N TYR A 319 3.58 -5.77 -12.13
CA TYR A 319 4.05 -4.78 -13.10
C TYR A 319 4.64 -3.54 -12.40
N ALA A 320 5.33 -2.70 -13.16
CA ALA A 320 5.87 -1.44 -12.66
C ALA A 320 4.77 -0.56 -12.06
N SER A 321 5.04 0.03 -10.92
CA SER A 321 4.06 0.88 -10.25
C SER A 321 4.72 2.00 -9.45
N LEU A 322 4.02 3.11 -9.36
CA LEU A 322 4.34 4.24 -8.48
C LEU A 322 3.16 4.51 -7.54
N LYS A 323 3.36 5.26 -6.45
CA LYS A 323 2.24 5.80 -5.70
C LYS A 323 2.31 7.31 -5.58
N MET A 324 1.16 7.95 -5.68
CA MET A 324 0.98 9.39 -5.49
C MET A 324 -0.47 9.74 -5.19
N GLY A 325 -0.68 10.79 -4.44
CA GLY A 325 -2.02 11.33 -4.21
C GLY A 325 -2.03 12.49 -3.22
N PRO A 326 -3.15 13.23 -3.15
CA PRO A 326 -3.36 14.27 -2.15
C PRO A 326 -3.43 13.67 -0.75
N GLY A 327 -3.25 14.50 0.26
CA GLY A 327 -3.24 14.09 1.66
C GLY A 327 -1.83 13.76 2.17
N ASP A 328 -1.70 13.58 3.47
CA ASP A 328 -0.44 13.33 4.18
C ASP A 328 -0.51 12.02 4.94
N SER A 329 0.43 11.09 4.69
CA SER A 329 0.48 9.78 5.35
C SER A 329 0.63 9.87 6.88
N ASN A 330 1.05 10.99 7.44
CA ASN A 330 1.08 11.22 8.87
C ASN A 330 -0.32 11.31 9.52
N ARG A 331 -1.37 11.49 8.72
CA ARG A 331 -2.76 11.53 9.16
C ARG A 331 -3.44 10.16 9.09
N SER A 332 -2.81 9.19 8.41
CA SER A 332 -3.33 7.82 8.30
C SER A 332 -3.33 7.13 9.66
N HIS A 333 -4.39 6.38 9.95
CA HIS A 333 -4.56 5.60 11.19
C HIS A 333 -4.53 6.43 12.48
N THR A 334 -4.77 7.75 12.38
CA THR A 334 -4.86 8.65 13.54
C THR A 334 -6.31 8.97 13.90
N ALA A 335 -6.55 9.40 15.13
CA ALA A 335 -7.86 9.91 15.52
C ALA A 335 -8.15 11.25 14.81
N ASP A 336 -9.44 11.49 14.54
CA ASP A 336 -9.93 12.69 13.86
C ASP A 336 -9.24 12.93 12.51
N GLU A 337 -9.05 11.82 11.76
CA GLU A 337 -8.49 11.83 10.41
C GLU A 337 -9.16 12.89 9.54
N TYR A 338 -8.37 13.57 8.72
CA TYR A 338 -8.86 14.62 7.84
C TYR A 338 -8.03 14.81 6.59
N ILE A 339 -8.64 15.44 5.58
CA ILE A 339 -7.96 15.94 4.38
C ILE A 339 -8.40 17.39 4.10
N LEU A 340 -7.51 18.21 3.52
CA LEU A 340 -7.90 19.54 3.08
C LEU A 340 -8.60 19.45 1.71
N LEU A 341 -9.71 20.14 1.54
CA LEU A 341 -10.38 20.22 0.24
C LEU A 341 -9.49 20.85 -0.85
N SER A 342 -8.56 21.73 -0.45
CA SER A 342 -7.54 22.29 -1.35
C SER A 342 -6.56 21.24 -1.83
N GLU A 343 -6.14 20.29 -0.96
CA GLU A 343 -5.25 19.20 -1.34
C GLU A 343 -5.86 18.31 -2.41
N ILE A 344 -7.16 17.99 -2.28
CA ILE A 344 -7.89 17.21 -3.30
C ILE A 344 -7.92 17.98 -4.63
N ARG A 345 -8.33 19.27 -4.62
CA ARG A 345 -8.44 20.09 -5.83
C ARG A 345 -7.10 20.27 -6.54
N GLU A 346 -6.06 20.62 -5.79
CA GLU A 346 -4.71 20.76 -6.32
C GLU A 346 -4.14 19.42 -6.83
N GLY A 347 -4.42 18.34 -6.10
CA GLY A 347 -3.98 16.99 -6.50
C GLY A 347 -4.59 16.57 -7.82
N VAL A 348 -5.90 16.78 -7.99
CA VAL A 348 -6.61 16.49 -9.25
C VAL A 348 -6.04 17.34 -10.40
N GLU A 349 -5.86 18.65 -10.21
CA GLU A 349 -5.32 19.55 -11.24
C GLU A 349 -3.89 19.12 -11.65
N LYS A 350 -2.99 18.91 -10.70
CA LYS A 350 -1.61 18.47 -10.93
C LYS A 350 -1.55 17.12 -11.66
N THR A 351 -2.43 16.19 -11.30
CA THR A 351 -2.48 14.86 -11.96
C THR A 351 -2.94 14.99 -13.39
N VAL A 352 -4.00 15.77 -13.68
CA VAL A 352 -4.46 16.05 -15.05
C VAL A 352 -3.36 16.69 -15.87
N GLU A 353 -2.70 17.74 -15.37
CA GLU A 353 -1.62 18.43 -16.08
C GLU A 353 -0.46 17.49 -16.44
N LEU A 354 -0.08 16.63 -15.50
CA LEU A 354 1.00 15.66 -15.72
C LEU A 354 0.62 14.65 -16.80
N PHE A 355 -0.61 14.11 -16.78
CA PHE A 355 -1.07 13.13 -17.75
C PHE A 355 -1.40 13.75 -19.11
N GLU A 356 -1.95 14.97 -19.21
CA GLU A 356 -2.13 15.65 -20.49
C GLU A 356 -0.80 15.83 -21.22
N GLU A 357 0.27 16.18 -20.51
CA GLU A 357 1.59 16.30 -21.12
C GLU A 357 2.20 14.94 -21.46
N PHE A 358 2.00 13.93 -20.62
CA PHE A 358 2.48 12.58 -20.89
C PHE A 358 1.81 11.97 -22.13
N PHE A 359 0.51 12.18 -22.30
CA PHE A 359 -0.24 11.72 -23.47
C PHE A 359 0.01 12.54 -24.73
N GLY A 360 0.50 13.75 -24.61
CA GLY A 360 0.82 14.64 -25.75
C GLY A 360 2.22 14.41 -26.36
N ARG A 361 3.00 13.52 -25.77
CA ARG A 361 4.34 13.15 -26.25
C ARG A 361 4.29 11.95 -27.18
#